data_dbe25c2378f67d41c8c1c8f5b8578307
#
_entry.id   dbe25c2378f67d41c8c1c8f5b8578307
#
_cell.length_a   1.000
_cell.length_b   1.000
_cell.length_c   1.000
_cell.angle_alpha   90.00
_cell.angle_beta   90.00
_cell.angle_gamma   90.00
#
_symmetry.space_group_name_H-M   'P 1'
#
loop_
_entity.id
_entity.type
_entity.pdbx_description
1 polymer ?
#
loop_
_entity_poly.entity_id
_entity_poly.type
_entity_poly.pdbx_seq_one_letter_code
_entity_poly.pdbx_strand_id
1 'polypeptide(L)'
;MNILVPVDGTEHSLRAVEFLTTRTDLLGAAPKITIFFSQHPVPQRMITSLEPLTIKDYYAEEAESLFASVRALLGDTKLNIEMYYAVGSPAEEIVKEADLVDADLIIMGIRGHSAVSSFLFGSVSNAVLAHTHRPILMLRDKLPEGTSLLRIGIACDGSEYGERAVDFVLKNRALFGSETRYELLNAGRSTHTIGLKIGRAHV
;
A
#
# COMPACT_ATOMS: atom_id res chain seq x y z
N MET A 1 1.18 -13.81 5.25
CA MET A 1 1.55 -12.54 4.59
C MET A 1 1.28 -11.39 5.53
N ASN A 2 2.28 -10.60 5.86
CA ASN A 2 2.17 -9.41 6.69
C ASN A 2 1.96 -8.20 5.79
N ILE A 3 0.88 -7.47 5.99
CA ILE A 3 0.51 -6.32 5.14
C ILE A 3 0.45 -5.07 5.99
N LEU A 4 1.20 -4.03 5.62
CA LEU A 4 1.13 -2.71 6.23
C LEU A 4 0.26 -1.79 5.36
N VAL A 5 -0.71 -1.11 5.97
CA VAL A 5 -1.61 -0.16 5.31
C VAL A 5 -1.54 1.18 6.02
N PRO A 6 -0.69 2.09 5.55
CA PRO A 6 -0.65 3.46 6.08
C PRO A 6 -1.92 4.23 5.72
N VAL A 7 -2.49 4.92 6.71
CA VAL A 7 -3.69 5.75 6.56
C VAL A 7 -3.45 7.16 7.15
N ASP A 8 -4.07 8.17 6.54
CA ASP A 8 -4.01 9.57 6.97
C ASP A 8 -5.39 10.24 7.04
N GLY A 9 -6.45 9.43 6.91
CA GLY A 9 -7.84 9.89 6.90
C GLY A 9 -8.31 10.48 5.57
N THR A 10 -7.45 10.63 4.59
CA THR A 10 -7.88 11.06 3.25
C THR A 10 -8.65 9.95 2.54
N GLU A 11 -9.54 10.34 1.64
CA GLU A 11 -10.27 9.40 0.78
C GLU A 11 -9.33 8.44 0.04
N HIS A 12 -8.16 8.93 -0.36
CA HIS A 12 -7.17 8.10 -1.05
C HIS A 12 -6.60 7.01 -0.16
N SER A 13 -6.23 7.33 1.08
CA SER A 13 -5.70 6.34 2.02
C SER A 13 -6.77 5.34 2.47
N LEU A 14 -8.02 5.78 2.61
CA LEU A 14 -9.14 4.92 2.97
C LEU A 14 -9.49 3.92 1.86
N ARG A 15 -9.19 4.21 0.59
CA ARG A 15 -9.31 3.21 -0.50
C ARG A 15 -8.40 2.01 -0.33
N ALA A 16 -7.24 2.18 0.31
CA ALA A 16 -6.40 1.04 0.63
C ALA A 16 -7.08 0.10 1.64
N VAL A 17 -7.89 0.65 2.54
CA VAL A 17 -8.71 -0.13 3.47
C VAL A 17 -9.86 -0.83 2.73
N GLU A 18 -10.57 -0.12 1.83
CA GLU A 18 -11.62 -0.72 1.00
C GLU A 18 -11.09 -1.86 0.12
N PHE A 19 -9.88 -1.72 -0.41
CA PHE A 19 -9.24 -2.79 -1.18
C PHE A 19 -9.12 -4.08 -0.37
N LEU A 20 -8.79 -4.01 0.91
CA LEU A 20 -8.69 -5.19 1.78
C LEU A 20 -10.04 -5.92 1.88
N THR A 21 -11.15 -5.18 2.00
CA THR A 21 -12.49 -5.78 2.14
C THR A 21 -12.99 -6.41 0.85
N THR A 22 -12.62 -5.85 -0.30
CA THR A 22 -13.02 -6.35 -1.62
C THR A 22 -12.16 -7.51 -2.12
N ARG A 23 -11.01 -7.76 -1.49
CA ARG A 23 -10.01 -8.73 -1.92
C ARG A 23 -9.60 -9.72 -0.83
N THR A 24 -10.50 -10.02 0.09
CA THR A 24 -10.25 -10.93 1.22
C THR A 24 -9.74 -12.30 0.78
N ASP A 25 -10.30 -12.85 -0.31
CA ASP A 25 -9.92 -14.15 -0.84
C ASP A 25 -8.50 -14.16 -1.46
N LEU A 26 -7.97 -12.98 -1.78
CA LEU A 26 -6.70 -12.82 -2.48
C LEU A 26 -5.53 -12.55 -1.54
N LEU A 27 -5.79 -12.20 -0.28
CA LEU A 27 -4.75 -11.86 0.69
C LEU A 27 -4.08 -13.10 1.32
N GLY A 28 -4.45 -14.29 0.86
CA GLY A 28 -3.95 -15.56 1.40
C GLY A 28 -4.78 -16.11 2.55
N ALA A 29 -4.42 -17.29 3.06
CA ALA A 29 -5.25 -18.04 4.01
C ALA A 29 -5.36 -17.37 5.40
N ALA A 30 -4.41 -16.55 5.82
CA ALA A 30 -4.42 -15.85 7.11
C ALA A 30 -3.50 -14.62 7.05
N PRO A 31 -3.90 -13.53 6.36
CA PRO A 31 -3.10 -12.33 6.34
C PRO A 31 -3.11 -11.67 7.72
N LYS A 32 -1.95 -11.17 8.17
CA LYS A 32 -1.85 -10.25 9.29
C LYS A 32 -1.77 -8.84 8.73
N ILE A 33 -2.72 -7.99 9.09
CA ILE A 33 -2.84 -6.65 8.55
C ILE A 33 -2.57 -5.63 9.66
N THR A 34 -1.67 -4.71 9.41
CA THR A 34 -1.38 -3.58 10.28
C THR A 34 -1.86 -2.31 9.61
N ILE A 35 -2.90 -1.69 10.16
CA ILE A 35 -3.30 -0.33 9.81
C ILE A 35 -2.44 0.63 10.62
N PHE A 36 -1.77 1.54 9.94
CA PHE A 36 -0.79 2.42 10.58
C PHE A 36 -1.07 3.88 10.30
N PHE A 37 -1.14 4.69 11.36
CA PHE A 37 -1.31 6.13 11.28
C PHE A 37 -0.09 6.85 11.83
N SER A 38 0.51 7.74 11.06
CA SER A 38 1.60 8.60 11.54
C SER A 38 1.15 10.06 11.59
N GLN A 39 1.33 10.66 12.76
CA GLN A 39 0.99 12.04 13.04
C GLN A 39 2.24 12.89 13.11
N HIS A 40 2.19 14.10 12.54
CA HIS A 40 3.27 15.05 12.74
C HIS A 40 3.33 15.52 14.20
N PRO A 41 4.56 15.70 14.76
CA PRO A 41 4.68 16.20 16.12
C PRO A 41 4.12 17.63 16.21
N VAL A 42 3.41 17.91 17.30
CA VAL A 42 2.95 19.27 17.63
C VAL A 42 4.16 20.19 17.73
N PRO A 43 4.14 21.37 17.10
CA PRO A 43 5.26 22.32 17.15
C PRO A 43 5.65 22.67 18.58
N GLN A 44 6.96 22.68 18.86
CA GLN A 44 7.52 22.91 20.20
C GLN A 44 6.96 24.17 20.88
N ARG A 45 6.69 25.24 20.13
CA ARG A 45 6.08 26.49 20.62
C ARG A 45 4.67 26.31 21.21
N MET A 46 3.95 25.28 20.79
CA MET A 46 2.62 24.96 21.33
C MET A 46 2.71 24.05 22.56
N ILE A 47 3.76 23.24 22.63
CA ILE A 47 3.99 22.29 23.73
C ILE A 47 4.29 23.02 25.04
N THR A 48 4.99 24.16 25.01
CA THR A 48 5.33 24.93 26.21
C THR A 48 4.12 25.45 27.00
N SER A 49 2.94 25.45 26.38
CA SER A 49 1.68 25.90 26.99
C SER A 49 0.75 24.76 27.38
N LEU A 50 1.12 23.51 27.11
CA LEU A 50 0.28 22.34 27.33
C LEU A 50 0.96 21.36 28.31
N GLU A 51 0.15 20.73 29.15
CA GLU A 51 0.62 19.61 29.99
C GLU A 51 1.00 18.42 29.09
N PRO A 52 2.10 17.67 29.41
CA PRO A 52 2.52 16.51 28.61
C PRO A 52 1.45 15.40 28.44
N LEU A 53 0.60 15.22 29.45
CA LEU A 53 -0.54 14.31 29.39
C LEU A 53 -1.56 14.74 28.32
N THR A 54 -1.86 16.04 28.26
CA THR A 54 -2.80 16.59 27.26
C THR A 54 -2.33 16.38 25.83
N ILE A 55 -1.01 16.41 25.58
CA ILE A 55 -0.45 16.17 24.24
C ILE A 55 -0.59 14.69 23.87
N LYS A 56 -0.33 13.79 24.80
CA LYS A 56 -0.48 12.34 24.59
C LYS A 56 -1.94 11.99 24.33
N ASP A 57 -2.85 12.57 25.09
CA ASP A 57 -4.28 12.35 24.93
C ASP A 57 -4.77 12.87 23.58
N TYR A 58 -4.30 14.05 23.15
CA TYR A 58 -4.58 14.60 21.83
C TYR A 58 -4.21 13.63 20.70
N TYR A 59 -2.98 13.07 20.72
CA TYR A 59 -2.56 12.12 19.69
C TYR A 59 -3.40 10.83 19.73
N ALA A 60 -3.75 10.37 20.91
CA ALA A 60 -4.57 9.17 21.05
C ALA A 60 -6.00 9.39 20.55
N GLU A 61 -6.61 10.54 20.84
CA GLU A 61 -7.96 10.91 20.38
C GLU A 61 -8.00 11.06 18.86
N GLU A 62 -7.00 11.72 18.26
CA GLU A 62 -6.90 11.88 16.81
C GLU A 62 -6.75 10.51 16.11
N ALA A 63 -5.90 9.64 16.65
CA ALA A 63 -5.72 8.29 16.14
C ALA A 63 -7.01 7.46 16.27
N GLU A 64 -7.68 7.54 17.42
CA GLU A 64 -8.93 6.80 17.66
C GLU A 64 -10.06 7.26 16.74
N SER A 65 -10.17 8.57 16.49
CA SER A 65 -11.14 9.14 15.53
C SER A 65 -10.94 8.57 14.12
N LEU A 66 -9.67 8.49 13.66
CA LEU A 66 -9.33 7.90 12.38
C LEU A 66 -9.62 6.39 12.36
N PHE A 67 -9.21 5.67 13.39
CA PHE A 67 -9.43 4.22 13.49
C PHE A 67 -10.91 3.87 13.59
N ALA A 68 -11.75 4.72 14.17
CA ALA A 68 -13.19 4.54 14.14
C ALA A 68 -13.74 4.58 12.69
N SER A 69 -13.25 5.51 11.88
CA SER A 69 -13.60 5.58 10.45
C SER A 69 -13.11 4.35 9.67
N VAL A 70 -11.90 3.88 9.97
CA VAL A 70 -11.35 2.64 9.37
C VAL A 70 -12.19 1.43 9.78
N ARG A 71 -12.54 1.28 11.06
CA ARG A 71 -13.41 0.19 11.53
C ARG A 71 -14.78 0.20 10.86
N ALA A 72 -15.35 1.38 10.64
CA ALA A 72 -16.62 1.51 9.93
C ALA A 72 -16.54 1.02 8.47
N LEU A 73 -15.42 1.26 7.77
CA LEU A 73 -15.18 0.74 6.43
C LEU A 73 -14.92 -0.76 6.40
N LEU A 74 -14.24 -1.28 7.39
CA LEU A 74 -13.92 -2.71 7.50
C LEU A 74 -15.16 -3.56 7.79
N GLY A 75 -16.17 -3.00 8.49
CA GLY A 75 -17.39 -3.71 8.87
C GLY A 75 -17.08 -5.00 9.66
N ASP A 76 -17.89 -6.03 9.45
CA ASP A 76 -17.76 -7.34 10.12
C ASP A 76 -16.73 -8.26 9.43
N THR A 77 -15.58 -7.70 9.04
CA THR A 77 -14.52 -8.49 8.41
C THR A 77 -13.94 -9.52 9.36
N LYS A 78 -13.54 -10.69 8.81
CA LYS A 78 -12.83 -11.75 9.54
C LYS A 78 -11.31 -11.62 9.44
N LEU A 79 -10.81 -10.54 8.85
CA LEU A 79 -9.39 -10.30 8.73
C LEU A 79 -8.74 -10.05 10.09
N ASN A 80 -7.52 -10.56 10.27
CA ASN A 80 -6.73 -10.27 11.47
C ASN A 80 -6.07 -8.90 11.32
N ILE A 81 -6.65 -7.88 11.97
CA ILE A 81 -6.25 -6.48 11.83
C ILE A 81 -5.81 -5.91 13.17
N GLU A 82 -4.62 -5.36 13.19
CA GLU A 82 -4.08 -4.55 14.30
C GLU A 82 -3.97 -3.09 13.84
N MET A 83 -4.16 -2.14 14.77
CA MET A 83 -4.10 -0.70 14.47
C MET A 83 -3.11 -0.02 15.40
N TYR A 84 -2.16 0.70 14.83
CA TYR A 84 -1.11 1.41 15.56
C TYR A 84 -0.95 2.82 15.05
N TYR A 85 -0.51 3.71 15.92
CA TYR A 85 -0.09 5.05 15.51
C TYR A 85 1.29 5.41 16.06
N ALA A 86 1.96 6.29 15.37
CA ALA A 86 3.21 6.90 15.81
C ALA A 86 3.18 8.41 15.61
N VAL A 87 4.06 9.12 16.32
CA VAL A 87 4.26 10.55 16.17
C VAL A 87 5.65 10.79 15.60
N GLY A 88 5.70 11.31 14.38
CA GLY A 88 6.97 11.51 13.67
C GLY A 88 6.78 11.99 12.23
N SER A 89 7.84 11.85 11.45
CA SER A 89 7.80 12.06 9.99
C SER A 89 7.06 10.88 9.33
N PRO A 90 5.91 11.11 8.66
CA PRO A 90 5.09 9.99 8.19
C PRO A 90 5.84 8.97 7.34
N ALA A 91 6.69 9.41 6.42
CA ALA A 91 7.42 8.49 5.57
C ALA A 91 8.43 7.64 6.35
N GLU A 92 9.15 8.24 7.30
CA GLU A 92 10.13 7.55 8.14
C GLU A 92 9.45 6.54 9.08
N GLU A 93 8.34 6.95 9.71
CA GLU A 93 7.60 6.06 10.61
C GLU A 93 6.94 4.91 9.85
N ILE A 94 6.44 5.14 8.62
CA ILE A 94 5.90 4.05 7.76
C ILE A 94 6.99 3.04 7.41
N VAL A 95 8.18 3.50 7.00
CA VAL A 95 9.30 2.60 6.66
C VAL A 95 9.76 1.80 7.86
N LYS A 96 9.90 2.47 9.01
CA LYS A 96 10.26 1.83 10.28
C LYS A 96 9.22 0.79 10.72
N GLU A 97 7.93 1.12 10.63
CA GLU A 97 6.86 0.18 10.98
C GLU A 97 6.83 -1.01 10.02
N ALA A 98 7.07 -0.78 8.71
CA ALA A 98 7.16 -1.86 7.73
C ALA A 98 8.25 -2.88 8.07
N ASP A 99 9.37 -2.41 8.62
CA ASP A 99 10.46 -3.28 9.06
C ASP A 99 10.12 -3.97 10.41
N LEU A 100 9.49 -3.26 11.35
CA LEU A 100 9.09 -3.82 12.63
C LEU A 100 8.09 -4.97 12.51
N VAL A 101 7.09 -4.84 11.60
CA VAL A 101 6.09 -5.88 11.37
C VAL A 101 6.52 -6.92 10.35
N ASP A 102 7.76 -6.82 9.84
CA ASP A 102 8.28 -7.63 8.75
C ASP A 102 7.31 -7.70 7.56
N ALA A 103 6.90 -6.53 7.07
CA ALA A 103 5.89 -6.43 6.03
C ALA A 103 6.33 -7.09 4.72
N ASP A 104 5.53 -8.00 4.22
CA ASP A 104 5.68 -8.58 2.88
C ASP A 104 5.19 -7.62 1.79
N LEU A 105 4.25 -6.72 2.16
CA LEU A 105 3.63 -5.76 1.24
C LEU A 105 3.17 -4.52 2.00
N ILE A 106 3.43 -3.34 1.43
CA ILE A 106 2.84 -2.08 1.86
C ILE A 106 1.74 -1.72 0.86
N ILE A 107 0.51 -1.42 1.32
CA ILE A 107 -0.59 -0.99 0.46
C ILE A 107 -0.89 0.48 0.75
N MET A 108 -0.73 1.35 -0.24
CA MET A 108 -0.93 2.79 -0.10
C MET A 108 -1.94 3.31 -1.12
N GLY A 109 -2.91 4.08 -0.65
CA GLY A 109 -3.74 4.91 -1.53
C GLY A 109 -2.96 6.14 -1.99
N ILE A 110 -3.03 6.45 -3.26
CA ILE A 110 -2.36 7.61 -3.86
C ILE A 110 -3.36 8.50 -4.58
N ARG A 111 -3.06 9.81 -4.64
CA ARG A 111 -3.90 10.75 -5.39
C ARG A 111 -3.89 10.39 -6.86
N GLY A 112 -5.09 10.20 -7.44
CA GLY A 112 -5.26 10.12 -8.88
C GLY A 112 -5.16 11.53 -9.44
N HIS A 113 -4.27 11.78 -10.40
CA HIS A 113 -4.25 13.02 -11.15
C HIS A 113 -4.68 12.78 -12.59
N SER A 114 -5.51 13.71 -13.07
CA SER A 114 -5.70 13.93 -14.51
C SER A 114 -4.35 14.07 -15.22
N ALA A 115 -4.28 13.63 -16.44
CA ALA A 115 -3.12 13.35 -17.30
C ALA A 115 -1.98 14.38 -17.41
N VAL A 116 -1.93 15.45 -16.61
CA VAL A 116 -1.00 16.58 -16.79
C VAL A 116 0.21 16.54 -15.84
N SER A 117 0.18 15.75 -14.75
CA SER A 117 1.36 15.61 -13.88
C SER A 117 1.68 14.14 -13.60
N SER A 118 2.42 13.55 -14.51
CA SER A 118 2.78 12.12 -14.54
C SER A 118 3.73 11.65 -13.42
N PHE A 119 4.06 12.47 -12.42
CA PHE A 119 5.13 12.16 -11.45
C PHE A 119 4.81 12.38 -9.96
N LEU A 120 3.57 12.68 -9.56
CA LEU A 120 3.31 13.00 -8.16
C LEU A 120 2.40 11.97 -7.48
N PHE A 121 3.00 10.92 -6.95
CA PHE A 121 2.32 9.96 -6.05
C PHE A 121 1.99 10.56 -4.67
N GLY A 122 2.32 11.82 -4.42
CA GLY A 122 2.28 12.46 -3.11
C GLY A 122 3.66 12.45 -2.41
N SER A 123 3.92 13.43 -1.54
CA SER A 123 5.22 13.58 -0.86
C SER A 123 5.56 12.36 0.00
N VAL A 124 4.60 11.87 0.78
CA VAL A 124 4.79 10.71 1.66
C VAL A 124 5.02 9.44 0.84
N SER A 125 4.17 9.16 -0.16
CA SER A 125 4.30 7.94 -0.98
C SER A 125 5.62 7.91 -1.76
N ASN A 126 6.07 9.04 -2.29
CA ASN A 126 7.37 9.14 -2.95
C ASN A 126 8.53 8.91 -1.97
N ALA A 127 8.45 9.46 -0.76
CA ALA A 127 9.48 9.27 0.24
C ALA A 127 9.52 7.81 0.75
N VAL A 128 8.37 7.19 0.98
CA VAL A 128 8.31 5.75 1.33
C VAL A 128 8.92 4.91 0.21
N LEU A 129 8.56 5.16 -1.06
CA LEU A 129 9.09 4.44 -2.21
C LEU A 129 10.62 4.55 -2.31
N ALA A 130 11.17 5.72 -1.97
CA ALA A 130 12.61 5.97 -2.03
C ALA A 130 13.41 5.30 -0.90
N HIS A 131 12.77 4.99 0.23
CA HIS A 131 13.49 4.55 1.43
C HIS A 131 13.16 3.11 1.87
N THR A 132 12.06 2.51 1.37
CA THR A 132 11.73 1.13 1.71
C THR A 132 12.34 0.12 0.73
N HIS A 133 12.62 -1.07 1.24
CA HIS A 133 12.99 -2.24 0.43
C HIS A 133 11.82 -3.22 0.27
N ARG A 134 10.64 -2.89 0.83
CA ARG A 134 9.45 -3.72 0.78
C ARG A 134 8.65 -3.43 -0.49
N PRO A 135 8.01 -4.43 -1.10
CA PRO A 135 7.08 -4.20 -2.19
C PRO A 135 5.96 -3.23 -1.80
N ILE A 136 5.59 -2.32 -2.71
CA ILE A 136 4.52 -1.35 -2.49
C ILE A 136 3.44 -1.54 -3.57
N LEU A 137 2.19 -1.70 -3.13
CA LEU A 137 1.01 -1.62 -3.98
C LEU A 137 0.40 -0.22 -3.85
N MET A 138 0.47 0.55 -4.91
CA MET A 138 -0.10 1.90 -4.97
C MET A 138 -1.46 1.87 -5.66
N LEU A 139 -2.52 2.24 -4.91
CA LEU A 139 -3.91 2.23 -5.38
C LEU A 139 -4.35 3.62 -5.80
N ARG A 140 -4.84 3.74 -7.05
CA ARG A 140 -5.42 4.96 -7.61
C ARG A 140 -6.94 5.03 -7.43
N ASP A 141 -7.57 6.05 -8.02
CA ASP A 141 -8.97 6.44 -7.81
C ASP A 141 -10.02 5.35 -8.13
N LYS A 142 -9.72 4.42 -9.00
CA LYS A 142 -10.62 3.30 -9.29
C LYS A 142 -9.95 2.00 -8.94
N LEU A 143 -10.52 1.33 -7.95
CA LEU A 143 -10.15 -0.06 -7.67
C LEU A 143 -10.74 -0.94 -8.76
N PRO A 144 -9.98 -1.93 -9.27
CA PRO A 144 -10.55 -2.93 -10.17
C PRO A 144 -11.69 -3.66 -9.45
N GLU A 145 -12.84 -3.79 -10.09
CA GLU A 145 -13.93 -4.59 -9.57
C GLU A 145 -13.48 -6.05 -9.40
N GLY A 146 -13.92 -6.71 -8.33
CA GLY A 146 -13.44 -8.04 -7.93
C GLY A 146 -13.56 -9.13 -8.99
N THR A 147 -14.47 -8.96 -9.96
CA THR A 147 -14.73 -9.88 -11.08
C THR A 147 -14.07 -9.45 -12.39
N SER A 148 -13.41 -8.31 -12.42
CA SER A 148 -12.81 -7.79 -13.65
C SER A 148 -11.55 -8.56 -14.03
N LEU A 149 -11.43 -8.91 -15.31
CA LEU A 149 -10.20 -9.42 -15.89
C LEU A 149 -9.08 -8.39 -15.75
N LEU A 150 -8.13 -8.64 -14.86
CA LEU A 150 -7.00 -7.76 -14.68
C LEU A 150 -5.94 -8.00 -15.77
N ARG A 151 -5.33 -6.92 -16.23
CA ARG A 151 -4.15 -6.95 -17.06
C ARG A 151 -2.99 -6.36 -16.28
N ILE A 152 -2.00 -7.20 -15.99
CA ILE A 152 -0.82 -6.82 -15.22
C ILE A 152 0.36 -6.67 -16.16
N GLY A 153 0.84 -5.44 -16.32
CA GLY A 153 2.10 -5.15 -17.00
C GLY A 153 3.24 -5.21 -16.00
N ILE A 154 4.23 -6.06 -16.24
CA ILE A 154 5.43 -6.17 -15.42
C ILE A 154 6.57 -5.51 -16.19
N ALA A 155 7.02 -4.34 -15.73
CA ALA A 155 8.17 -3.66 -16.32
C ALA A 155 9.47 -4.35 -15.86
N CYS A 156 10.29 -4.77 -16.83
CA CYS A 156 11.54 -5.47 -16.58
C CYS A 156 12.63 -4.89 -17.50
N ASP A 157 13.73 -4.45 -16.91
CA ASP A 157 14.88 -3.90 -17.63
C ASP A 157 16.07 -4.89 -17.73
N GLY A 158 15.86 -6.12 -17.24
CA GLY A 158 16.89 -7.14 -17.15
C GLY A 158 17.78 -7.02 -15.92
N SER A 159 17.47 -6.09 -15.00
CA SER A 159 18.14 -6.00 -13.71
C SER A 159 17.60 -7.02 -12.71
N GLU A 160 18.34 -7.25 -11.63
CA GLU A 160 17.89 -8.06 -10.49
C GLU A 160 16.59 -7.53 -9.88
N TYR A 161 16.35 -6.21 -9.92
CA TYR A 161 15.11 -5.60 -9.44
C TYR A 161 13.92 -5.96 -10.33
N GLY A 162 14.12 -6.01 -11.65
CA GLY A 162 13.10 -6.47 -12.59
C GLY A 162 12.74 -7.93 -12.37
N GLU A 163 13.72 -8.79 -12.11
CA GLU A 163 13.51 -10.22 -11.79
C GLU A 163 12.74 -10.37 -10.48
N ARG A 164 13.08 -9.61 -9.43
CA ARG A 164 12.35 -9.59 -8.16
C ARG A 164 10.89 -9.17 -8.31
N ALA A 165 10.59 -8.23 -9.21
CA ALA A 165 9.22 -7.82 -9.51
C ALA A 165 8.42 -8.95 -10.16
N VAL A 166 9.02 -9.69 -11.10
CA VAL A 166 8.41 -10.88 -11.70
C VAL A 166 8.16 -11.94 -10.65
N ASP A 167 9.14 -12.26 -9.82
CA ASP A 167 9.03 -13.25 -8.75
C ASP A 167 7.94 -12.88 -7.74
N PHE A 168 7.85 -11.61 -7.36
CA PHE A 168 6.80 -11.13 -6.46
C PHE A 168 5.41 -11.37 -7.05
N VAL A 169 5.19 -11.00 -8.31
CA VAL A 169 3.91 -11.20 -8.99
C VAL A 169 3.58 -12.68 -9.10
N LEU A 170 4.55 -13.53 -9.44
CA LEU A 170 4.34 -14.97 -9.56
C LEU A 170 4.00 -15.65 -8.23
N LYS A 171 4.66 -15.25 -7.14
CA LYS A 171 4.40 -15.78 -5.79
C LYS A 171 3.05 -15.31 -5.24
N ASN A 172 2.62 -14.11 -5.60
CA ASN A 172 1.41 -13.47 -5.07
C ASN A 172 0.28 -13.37 -6.11
N ARG A 173 0.16 -14.36 -7.00
CA ARG A 173 -0.88 -14.38 -8.06
C ARG A 173 -2.30 -14.19 -7.50
N ALA A 174 -2.56 -14.68 -6.31
CA ALA A 174 -3.85 -14.53 -5.64
C ALA A 174 -4.25 -13.06 -5.45
N LEU A 175 -3.31 -12.13 -5.23
CA LEU A 175 -3.59 -10.69 -5.15
C LEU A 175 -4.23 -10.10 -6.40
N PHE A 176 -4.06 -10.76 -7.55
CA PHE A 176 -4.50 -10.24 -8.84
C PHE A 176 -5.70 -10.97 -9.42
N GLY A 177 -6.16 -12.05 -8.75
CA GLY A 177 -7.29 -12.87 -9.20
C GLY A 177 -6.92 -14.00 -10.17
N SER A 178 -7.81 -14.99 -10.26
CA SER A 178 -7.58 -16.25 -11.00
C SER A 178 -7.51 -16.07 -12.53
N GLU A 179 -8.15 -15.03 -13.06
CA GLU A 179 -8.24 -14.77 -14.50
C GLU A 179 -7.39 -13.59 -14.99
N THR A 180 -6.27 -13.34 -14.31
CA THR A 180 -5.39 -12.23 -14.65
C THR A 180 -4.50 -12.55 -15.83
N ARG A 181 -4.41 -11.60 -16.76
CA ARG A 181 -3.46 -11.64 -17.87
C ARG A 181 -2.18 -10.88 -17.51
N TYR A 182 -1.04 -11.55 -17.63
CA TYR A 182 0.28 -10.98 -17.36
C TYR A 182 0.99 -10.65 -18.68
N GLU A 183 1.56 -9.45 -18.74
CA GLU A 183 2.36 -8.97 -19.89
C GLU A 183 3.72 -8.49 -19.36
N LEU A 184 4.80 -9.07 -19.86
CA LEU A 184 6.15 -8.59 -19.56
C LEU A 184 6.50 -7.44 -20.50
N LEU A 185 6.86 -6.28 -19.93
CA LEU A 185 7.22 -5.07 -20.66
C LEU A 185 8.72 -4.80 -20.49
N ASN A 186 9.45 -4.80 -21.60
CA ASN A 186 10.86 -4.41 -21.61
C ASN A 186 11.04 -3.15 -22.44
N ALA A 187 11.58 -2.09 -21.83
CA ALA A 187 11.92 -0.82 -22.48
C ALA A 187 13.43 -0.73 -22.75
N GLY A 188 13.97 -1.67 -23.51
CA GLY A 188 15.38 -1.65 -23.93
C GLY A 188 15.63 -0.68 -25.10
N ARG A 189 16.84 -0.15 -25.20
CA ARG A 189 17.29 0.65 -26.36
C ARG A 189 17.51 -0.17 -27.63
N SER A 190 17.19 -1.45 -27.65
CA SER A 190 17.38 -2.35 -28.79
C SER A 190 16.12 -2.48 -29.62
N THR A 191 16.29 -2.47 -30.95
CA THR A 191 15.30 -2.50 -32.01
C THR A 191 14.55 -3.84 -32.15
N HIS A 192 14.57 -4.72 -31.16
CA HIS A 192 13.86 -6.00 -31.20
C HIS A 192 12.83 -6.09 -30.09
N THR A 193 11.57 -5.92 -30.47
CA THR A 193 10.43 -6.20 -29.59
C THR A 193 10.25 -7.71 -29.47
N ILE A 194 10.71 -8.31 -28.39
CA ILE A 194 10.41 -9.71 -28.08
C ILE A 194 9.09 -9.73 -27.32
N GLY A 195 8.01 -9.92 -28.02
CA GLY A 195 6.69 -10.18 -27.42
C GLY A 195 6.64 -11.63 -26.92
N LEU A 196 6.96 -11.88 -25.68
CA LEU A 196 6.70 -13.17 -25.01
C LEU A 196 5.23 -13.22 -24.61
N LYS A 197 4.40 -13.91 -25.41
CA LYS A 197 3.08 -14.36 -24.96
C LYS A 197 3.29 -15.53 -24.02
N ILE A 198 3.17 -15.31 -22.72
CA ILE A 198 3.11 -16.40 -21.75
C ILE A 198 1.73 -17.05 -21.93
N GLY A 199 1.73 -18.25 -22.53
CA GLY A 199 0.54 -19.02 -22.79
C GLY A 199 -0.25 -19.35 -21.51
N ARG A 200 -1.55 -19.58 -21.67
CA ARG A 200 -2.44 -20.08 -20.63
C ARG A 200 -1.82 -21.31 -19.96
N ALA A 201 -1.51 -21.20 -18.66
CA ALA A 201 -1.28 -22.38 -17.87
C ALA A 201 -2.66 -23.00 -17.58
N HIS A 202 -2.99 -24.10 -18.27
CA HIS A 202 -4.06 -24.98 -17.86
C HIS A 202 -3.51 -25.81 -16.69
N VAL A 203 -4.20 -25.74 -15.55
CA VAL A 203 -4.17 -26.74 -14.49
C VAL A 203 -5.52 -27.41 -14.47
#